data_c0f64fc4aff3b1ed9118c3711e420a1a
#
_entry.id   c0f64fc4aff3b1ed9118c3711e420a1a
#
_cell.length_a   1.000
_cell.length_b   1.000
_cell.length_c   1.000
_cell.angle_alpha   90.00
_cell.angle_beta   90.00
_cell.angle_gamma   90.00
#
_symmetry.space_group_name_H-M   'P 1'
#
loop_
_entity.id
_entity.type
_entity.pdbx_description
1 polymer ?
#
loop_
_entity_poly.entity_id
_entity_poly.type
_entity_poly.pdbx_seq_one_letter_code
_entity_poly.pdbx_strand_id
1 'polypeptide(L)'
;MTVIALELNDAGVLAADASGVLSPASPGVALIEGRSIAVGREAASGARLKPRRIHDRFWNDLDTKALKRPFPTHLSTADLVHRHLQQIWSEVGGDAHSVLLAVPGTFDERQLSLILGIARSCQIPVNGLVDAAVAASLGPANGPPDVLHLDLQLHAVVATLLERRRRLSRVRVRVDDRFGLADLHTRWASHIAADFVRTTRFDPLHLADSEQSLYDHLPAWLRELQKSNTVTVSIEAGGRRYAIDLSRAGMVGAVQRQYDNLVETIRAVRPESAPPTLVVTDRLATLPGLEDHLSRAHETTVAVLQPAAAATGAVRAANQISATTESLPFITVLATGADASHHPRTPAGTHTPAAGGRPPTHLVHDSIAYPISEVPFAIGVSIPEDGRGLQIPPTTAGVSGIHCTVFRRGDSVILADHSTSGTSVNGRRVAGSTELAVGDLSLIHISE
;
A
#
# COMPACT_ATOMS: atom_id res chain seq x y z
N MET A 1 -10.71 -23.96 6.60
CA MET A 1 -11.18 -22.56 6.76
C MET A 1 -10.77 -21.80 5.52
N THR A 2 -11.71 -21.16 4.83
CA THR A 2 -11.42 -20.37 3.62
C THR A 2 -10.81 -19.04 4.03
N VAL A 3 -9.58 -18.77 3.55
CA VAL A 3 -8.86 -17.51 3.75
C VAL A 3 -8.90 -16.73 2.45
N ILE A 4 -9.38 -15.50 2.50
CA ILE A 4 -9.34 -14.53 1.39
C ILE A 4 -8.33 -13.44 1.74
N ALA A 5 -7.60 -12.95 0.75
CA ALA A 5 -6.82 -11.73 0.90
C ALA A 5 -7.32 -10.65 -0.05
N LEU A 6 -7.36 -9.41 0.44
CA LEU A 6 -7.64 -8.22 -0.35
C LEU A 6 -6.35 -7.43 -0.56
N GLU A 7 -5.97 -7.21 -1.81
CA GLU A 7 -4.89 -6.31 -2.21
C GLU A 7 -5.47 -4.92 -2.38
N LEU A 8 -5.15 -4.02 -1.44
CA LEU A 8 -5.67 -2.66 -1.43
C LEU A 8 -4.80 -1.75 -2.30
N ASN A 9 -5.17 -1.62 -3.56
CA ASN A 9 -4.56 -0.67 -4.49
C ASN A 9 -5.67 0.12 -5.19
N ASP A 10 -5.60 1.44 -5.18
CA ASP A 10 -6.63 2.32 -5.73
C ASP A 10 -6.74 2.26 -7.26
N ALA A 11 -5.68 1.85 -7.99
CA ALA A 11 -5.79 1.54 -9.41
C ALA A 11 -6.65 0.30 -9.69
N GLY A 12 -6.84 -0.56 -8.67
CA GLY A 12 -7.74 -1.70 -8.73
C GLY A 12 -7.55 -2.62 -7.52
N VAL A 13 -8.52 -2.60 -6.60
CA VAL A 13 -8.57 -3.55 -5.49
C VAL A 13 -8.83 -4.94 -6.05
N LEU A 14 -8.05 -5.93 -5.61
CA LEU A 14 -8.15 -7.33 -6.02
C LEU A 14 -8.38 -8.22 -4.82
N ALA A 15 -9.13 -9.29 -5.01
CA ALA A 15 -9.32 -10.35 -4.04
C ALA A 15 -8.76 -11.67 -4.57
N ALA A 16 -8.11 -12.44 -3.70
CA ALA A 16 -7.62 -13.78 -4.04
C ALA A 16 -7.77 -14.73 -2.85
N ASP A 17 -7.86 -16.01 -3.16
CA ASP A 17 -7.76 -17.12 -2.22
C ASP A 17 -6.71 -18.14 -2.68
N ALA A 18 -6.73 -19.34 -2.12
CA ALA A 18 -5.81 -20.40 -2.50
C ALA A 18 -6.01 -20.91 -3.94
N SER A 19 -7.19 -20.68 -4.55
CA SER A 19 -7.50 -21.05 -5.94
C SER A 19 -7.07 -19.99 -6.96
N GLY A 20 -6.81 -18.76 -6.51
CA GLY A 20 -6.37 -17.63 -7.34
C GLY A 20 -7.21 -16.37 -7.17
N VAL A 21 -7.28 -15.55 -8.22
CA VAL A 21 -8.02 -14.28 -8.23
C VAL A 21 -9.52 -14.55 -8.28
N LEU A 22 -10.28 -13.93 -7.36
CA LEU A 22 -11.72 -14.15 -7.18
C LEU A 22 -12.61 -13.23 -8.02
N SER A 23 -12.14 -12.01 -8.31
CA SER A 23 -12.92 -11.01 -9.05
C SER A 23 -12.04 -10.14 -9.92
N PRO A 24 -12.57 -9.51 -10.97
CA PRO A 24 -11.85 -8.46 -11.70
C PRO A 24 -11.50 -7.29 -10.79
N ALA A 25 -10.37 -6.62 -11.09
CA ALA A 25 -9.94 -5.44 -10.34
C ALA A 25 -11.03 -4.37 -10.25
N SER A 26 -11.22 -3.82 -9.05
CA SER A 26 -12.20 -2.76 -8.78
C SER A 26 -11.45 -1.44 -8.53
N PRO A 27 -11.51 -0.45 -9.46
CA PRO A 27 -10.77 0.80 -9.33
C PRO A 27 -11.34 1.70 -8.24
N GLY A 28 -10.48 2.48 -7.59
CA GLY A 28 -10.82 3.44 -6.54
C GLY A 28 -11.53 4.70 -7.09
N VAL A 29 -12.64 4.52 -7.80
CA VAL A 29 -13.44 5.57 -8.41
C VAL A 29 -14.83 5.57 -7.79
N ALA A 30 -15.36 6.76 -7.47
CA ALA A 30 -16.71 6.96 -6.99
C ALA A 30 -17.44 7.99 -7.86
N LEU A 31 -18.66 7.69 -8.29
CA LEU A 31 -19.60 8.59 -8.96
C LEU A 31 -20.68 8.99 -7.97
N ILE A 32 -20.76 10.29 -7.63
CA ILE A 32 -21.62 10.81 -6.58
C ILE A 32 -22.73 11.68 -7.20
N GLU A 33 -23.98 11.19 -7.16
CA GLU A 33 -25.15 11.87 -7.72
C GLU A 33 -26.21 12.07 -6.63
N GLY A 34 -26.11 13.16 -5.90
CA GLY A 34 -27.02 13.44 -4.79
C GLY A 34 -26.92 12.40 -3.68
N ARG A 35 -27.92 11.53 -3.57
CA ARG A 35 -27.94 10.40 -2.60
C ARG A 35 -27.43 9.09 -3.18
N SER A 36 -27.32 9.00 -4.50
CA SER A 36 -26.79 7.81 -5.17
C SER A 36 -25.28 7.90 -5.25
N ILE A 37 -24.59 6.82 -4.89
CA ILE A 37 -23.14 6.71 -4.97
C ILE A 37 -22.83 5.34 -5.56
N ALA A 38 -22.33 5.34 -6.81
CA ALA A 38 -21.73 4.17 -7.41
C ALA A 38 -20.22 4.18 -7.13
N VAL A 39 -19.59 3.02 -7.03
CA VAL A 39 -18.15 2.87 -6.78
C VAL A 39 -17.55 1.80 -7.70
N GLY A 40 -16.22 1.75 -7.75
CA GLY A 40 -15.52 0.73 -8.51
C GLY A 40 -15.77 0.80 -10.01
N ARG A 41 -15.97 -0.36 -10.64
CA ARG A 41 -16.17 -0.50 -12.09
C ARG A 41 -17.41 0.24 -12.61
N GLU A 42 -18.50 0.21 -11.84
CA GLU A 42 -19.72 0.95 -12.19
C GLU A 42 -19.45 2.46 -12.28
N ALA A 43 -18.77 3.03 -11.29
CA ALA A 43 -18.40 4.44 -11.32
C ALA A 43 -17.43 4.78 -12.47
N ALA A 44 -16.47 3.90 -12.75
CA ALA A 44 -15.50 4.09 -13.83
C ALA A 44 -16.16 4.14 -15.22
N SER A 45 -17.18 3.31 -15.46
CA SER A 45 -17.91 3.28 -16.74
C SER A 45 -18.74 4.56 -17.02
N GLY A 46 -18.95 5.39 -16.01
CA GLY A 46 -19.60 6.71 -16.15
C GLY A 46 -18.66 7.90 -15.93
N ALA A 47 -17.37 7.66 -15.75
CA ALA A 47 -16.43 8.69 -15.28
C ALA A 47 -16.29 9.87 -16.25
N ARG A 48 -16.30 9.61 -17.55
CA ARG A 48 -16.19 10.65 -18.59
C ARG A 48 -17.53 11.25 -18.97
N LEU A 49 -18.62 10.54 -18.71
CA LEU A 49 -19.97 11.07 -18.90
C LEU A 49 -20.32 12.13 -17.85
N LYS A 50 -19.79 12.01 -16.63
CA LYS A 50 -20.11 12.89 -15.50
C LYS A 50 -18.87 13.32 -14.72
N PRO A 51 -17.85 13.94 -15.33
CA PRO A 51 -16.52 14.15 -14.73
C PRO A 51 -16.56 15.00 -13.45
N ARG A 52 -17.51 15.95 -13.33
CA ARG A 52 -17.68 16.79 -12.12
C ARG A 52 -18.27 16.05 -10.92
N ARG A 53 -18.74 14.80 -11.10
CA ARG A 53 -19.35 13.94 -10.08
C ARG A 53 -18.41 12.82 -9.65
N ILE A 54 -17.21 12.74 -10.24
CA ILE A 54 -16.23 11.71 -9.95
C ILE A 54 -15.31 12.14 -8.81
N HIS A 55 -15.12 11.23 -7.86
CA HIS A 55 -14.08 11.30 -6.85
C HIS A 55 -13.22 10.04 -6.96
N ASP A 56 -11.91 10.22 -7.22
CA ASP A 56 -10.96 9.13 -7.49
C ASP A 56 -9.73 9.12 -6.56
N ARG A 57 -9.74 9.98 -5.51
CA ARG A 57 -8.66 10.09 -4.53
C ARG A 57 -9.03 9.59 -3.13
N PHE A 58 -10.19 8.98 -2.95
CA PHE A 58 -10.70 8.65 -1.62
C PHE A 58 -9.89 7.55 -0.91
N TRP A 59 -9.14 6.73 -1.63
CA TRP A 59 -8.20 5.78 -1.04
C TRP A 59 -6.91 6.47 -0.57
N ASN A 60 -6.37 7.39 -1.38
CA ASN A 60 -5.15 8.14 -1.02
C ASN A 60 -5.39 9.11 0.14
N ASP A 61 -6.52 9.81 0.08
CA ASP A 61 -6.90 10.86 1.03
C ASP A 61 -7.83 10.30 2.13
N LEU A 62 -7.67 9.02 2.51
CA LEU A 62 -8.53 8.34 3.47
C LEU A 62 -8.56 9.09 4.82
N ASP A 63 -9.69 9.75 5.09
CA ASP A 63 -9.94 10.57 6.27
C ASP A 63 -11.44 10.60 6.59
N THR A 64 -11.80 11.01 7.80
CA THR A 64 -13.19 11.24 8.24
C THR A 64 -13.67 12.66 8.00
N LYS A 65 -12.82 13.55 7.47
CA LYS A 65 -13.20 14.92 7.17
C LYS A 65 -14.22 14.98 6.04
N ALA A 66 -15.14 15.95 6.15
CA ALA A 66 -16.13 16.21 5.11
C ALA A 66 -15.50 16.49 3.75
N LEU A 67 -16.07 15.92 2.70
CA LEU A 67 -15.64 16.17 1.33
C LEU A 67 -15.78 17.66 1.00
N LYS A 68 -14.87 18.15 0.14
CA LYS A 68 -14.91 19.53 -0.36
C LYS A 68 -15.91 19.65 -1.52
N ARG A 69 -16.47 20.85 -1.71
CA ARG A 69 -17.28 21.14 -2.91
C ARG A 69 -16.52 20.76 -4.19
N PRO A 70 -17.18 20.20 -5.22
CA PRO A 70 -18.64 20.16 -5.44
C PRO A 70 -19.37 18.97 -4.77
N PHE A 71 -18.70 18.16 -3.95
CA PHE A 71 -19.28 16.99 -3.32
C PHE A 71 -20.11 17.34 -2.08
N PRO A 72 -21.05 16.45 -1.68
CA PRO A 72 -21.84 16.64 -0.47
C PRO A 72 -20.96 16.66 0.79
N THR A 73 -21.13 17.67 1.65
CA THR A 73 -20.31 17.86 2.86
C THR A 73 -20.67 16.92 4.02
N HIS A 74 -21.71 16.11 3.88
CA HIS A 74 -22.05 15.05 4.85
C HIS A 74 -21.31 13.73 4.55
N LEU A 75 -20.57 13.65 3.45
CA LEU A 75 -19.72 12.51 3.09
C LEU A 75 -18.26 12.82 3.38
N SER A 76 -17.53 11.78 3.71
CA SER A 76 -16.07 11.74 3.84
C SER A 76 -15.45 10.75 2.85
N THR A 77 -14.13 10.74 2.71
CA THR A 77 -13.43 9.71 1.94
C THR A 77 -13.58 8.33 2.61
N ALA A 78 -13.71 8.27 3.93
CA ALA A 78 -13.98 7.03 4.65
C ALA A 78 -15.33 6.41 4.27
N ASP A 79 -16.37 7.24 4.03
CA ASP A 79 -17.68 6.74 3.58
C ASP A 79 -17.59 6.15 2.16
N LEU A 80 -16.77 6.71 1.29
CA LEU A 80 -16.54 6.16 -0.05
C LEU A 80 -15.75 4.85 0.00
N VAL A 81 -14.72 4.75 0.84
CA VAL A 81 -13.98 3.49 1.07
C VAL A 81 -14.92 2.43 1.65
N HIS A 82 -15.77 2.80 2.62
CA HIS A 82 -16.77 1.89 3.20
C HIS A 82 -17.66 1.29 2.10
N ARG A 83 -18.25 2.13 1.24
CA ARG A 83 -19.11 1.65 0.14
C ARG A 83 -18.35 0.77 -0.84
N HIS A 84 -17.11 1.13 -1.16
CA HIS A 84 -16.30 0.37 -2.10
C HIS A 84 -15.92 -1.01 -1.52
N LEU A 85 -15.47 -1.07 -0.27
CA LEU A 85 -15.20 -2.34 0.42
C LEU A 85 -16.46 -3.19 0.58
N GLN A 86 -17.59 -2.58 0.91
CA GLN A 86 -18.87 -3.28 1.03
C GLN A 86 -19.28 -3.92 -0.30
N GLN A 87 -19.12 -3.20 -1.43
CA GLN A 87 -19.40 -3.75 -2.75
C GLN A 87 -18.47 -4.93 -3.06
N ILE A 88 -17.15 -4.75 -2.90
CA ILE A 88 -16.17 -5.84 -3.14
C ILE A 88 -16.50 -7.04 -2.26
N TRP A 89 -16.79 -6.82 -0.97
CA TRP A 89 -17.10 -7.87 -0.04
C TRP A 89 -18.38 -8.63 -0.42
N SER A 90 -19.40 -7.93 -0.92
CA SER A 90 -20.62 -8.57 -1.42
C SER A 90 -20.39 -9.48 -2.64
N GLU A 91 -19.35 -9.19 -3.44
CA GLU A 91 -18.98 -10.00 -4.61
C GLU A 91 -18.14 -11.24 -4.25
N VAL A 92 -17.27 -11.14 -3.22
CA VAL A 92 -16.24 -12.16 -2.95
C VAL A 92 -16.32 -12.79 -1.56
N GLY A 93 -17.08 -12.19 -0.64
CA GLY A 93 -17.06 -12.57 0.79
C GLY A 93 -17.53 -14.00 1.07
N GLY A 94 -18.60 -14.44 0.42
CA GLY A 94 -19.11 -15.81 0.52
C GLY A 94 -19.00 -16.40 1.94
N ASP A 95 -18.45 -17.61 2.03
CA ASP A 95 -18.22 -18.34 3.29
C ASP A 95 -16.79 -18.10 3.86
N ALA A 96 -16.18 -16.95 3.57
CA ALA A 96 -14.85 -16.66 4.10
C ALA A 96 -14.87 -16.45 5.62
N HIS A 97 -14.04 -17.19 6.32
CA HIS A 97 -13.93 -17.12 7.78
C HIS A 97 -12.76 -16.23 8.25
N SER A 98 -11.87 -15.86 7.35
CA SER A 98 -10.68 -15.06 7.66
C SER A 98 -10.27 -14.25 6.45
N VAL A 99 -10.04 -12.95 6.65
CA VAL A 99 -9.58 -12.02 5.62
C VAL A 99 -8.24 -11.41 6.01
N LEU A 100 -7.31 -11.38 5.07
CA LEU A 100 -6.03 -10.69 5.19
C LEU A 100 -6.05 -9.45 4.31
N LEU A 101 -5.56 -8.34 4.83
CA LEU A 101 -5.42 -7.10 4.05
C LEU A 101 -3.94 -6.92 3.66
N ALA A 102 -3.65 -6.99 2.36
CA ALA A 102 -2.37 -6.56 1.80
C ALA A 102 -2.47 -5.05 1.50
N VAL A 103 -1.82 -4.25 2.35
CA VAL A 103 -1.98 -2.80 2.40
C VAL A 103 -0.75 -2.12 1.80
N PRO A 104 -0.91 -1.05 0.99
CA PRO A 104 0.22 -0.28 0.51
C PRO A 104 1.07 0.26 1.66
N GLY A 105 2.40 0.21 1.52
CA GLY A 105 3.33 0.73 2.53
C GLY A 105 3.27 2.25 2.72
N THR A 106 2.36 2.93 2.02
CA THR A 106 2.08 4.37 2.09
C THR A 106 1.07 4.74 3.16
N PHE A 107 0.30 3.76 3.68
CA PHE A 107 -0.69 4.03 4.73
C PHE A 107 0.00 4.31 6.05
N ASP A 108 -0.38 5.42 6.68
CA ASP A 108 0.03 5.76 8.04
C ASP A 108 -0.81 4.98 9.08
N GLU A 109 -0.46 5.10 10.36
CA GLU A 109 -1.16 4.41 11.47
C GLU A 109 -2.63 4.81 11.56
N ARG A 110 -2.95 6.06 11.27
CA ARG A 110 -4.32 6.56 11.28
C ARG A 110 -5.14 5.93 10.16
N GLN A 111 -4.59 5.86 8.96
CA GLN A 111 -5.23 5.21 7.82
C GLN A 111 -5.39 3.71 8.05
N LEU A 112 -4.39 3.05 8.65
CA LEU A 112 -4.48 1.63 9.04
C LEU A 112 -5.58 1.38 10.07
N SER A 113 -5.69 2.23 11.08
CA SER A 113 -6.76 2.15 12.08
C SER A 113 -8.13 2.38 11.45
N LEU A 114 -8.22 3.35 10.54
CA LEU A 114 -9.46 3.69 9.87
C LEU A 114 -9.94 2.57 8.95
N ILE A 115 -9.04 1.96 8.17
CA ILE A 115 -9.40 0.83 7.30
C ILE A 115 -9.89 -0.39 8.09
N LEU A 116 -9.31 -0.66 9.27
CA LEU A 116 -9.80 -1.72 10.16
C LEU A 116 -11.19 -1.41 10.72
N GLY A 117 -11.45 -0.17 11.11
CA GLY A 117 -12.77 0.27 11.55
C GLY A 117 -13.83 0.15 10.44
N ILE A 118 -13.48 0.55 9.22
CA ILE A 118 -14.33 0.42 8.04
C ILE A 118 -14.60 -1.06 7.72
N ALA A 119 -13.56 -1.89 7.71
CA ALA A 119 -13.71 -3.33 7.44
C ALA A 119 -14.64 -4.00 8.47
N ARG A 120 -14.50 -3.64 9.76
CA ARG A 120 -15.42 -4.11 10.83
C ARG A 120 -16.85 -3.67 10.56
N SER A 121 -17.08 -2.42 10.13
CA SER A 121 -18.40 -1.90 9.77
C SER A 121 -19.01 -2.65 8.58
N CYS A 122 -18.19 -3.09 7.63
CA CYS A 122 -18.59 -3.93 6.50
C CYS A 122 -18.75 -5.41 6.88
N GLN A 123 -18.58 -5.79 8.15
CA GLN A 123 -18.60 -7.18 8.64
C GLN A 123 -17.56 -8.09 7.93
N ILE A 124 -16.44 -7.51 7.52
CA ILE A 124 -15.31 -8.25 6.95
C ILE A 124 -14.49 -8.84 8.10
N PRO A 125 -14.32 -10.17 8.21
CA PRO A 125 -13.60 -10.81 9.31
C PRO A 125 -12.08 -10.69 9.13
N VAL A 126 -11.54 -9.45 9.26
CA VAL A 126 -10.11 -9.19 9.11
C VAL A 126 -9.35 -9.85 10.24
N ASN A 127 -8.36 -10.67 9.90
CA ASN A 127 -7.53 -11.43 10.80
C ASN A 127 -6.03 -11.11 10.66
N GLY A 128 -5.65 -10.21 9.77
CA GLY A 128 -4.25 -9.80 9.63
C GLY A 128 -4.06 -8.71 8.58
N LEU A 129 -2.98 -7.92 8.78
CA LEU A 129 -2.53 -6.90 7.86
C LEU A 129 -1.07 -7.15 7.49
N VAL A 130 -0.75 -7.02 6.21
CA VAL A 130 0.61 -7.18 5.70
C VAL A 130 0.93 -6.09 4.68
N ASP A 131 2.18 -5.68 4.63
CA ASP A 131 2.68 -4.80 3.57
C ASP A 131 2.57 -5.49 2.21
N ALA A 132 1.91 -4.80 1.26
CA ALA A 132 1.62 -5.36 -0.06
C ALA A 132 2.91 -5.74 -0.83
N ALA A 133 3.96 -4.91 -0.74
CA ALA A 133 5.23 -5.19 -1.41
C ALA A 133 5.94 -6.42 -0.83
N VAL A 134 5.89 -6.58 0.51
CA VAL A 134 6.46 -7.75 1.21
C VAL A 134 5.69 -9.01 0.81
N ALA A 135 4.36 -8.98 0.84
CA ALA A 135 3.53 -10.12 0.45
C ALA A 135 3.73 -10.49 -1.03
N ALA A 136 3.71 -9.50 -1.94
CA ALA A 136 3.87 -9.70 -3.38
C ALA A 136 5.25 -10.27 -3.76
N SER A 137 6.30 -9.87 -3.03
CA SER A 137 7.67 -10.28 -3.31
C SER A 137 8.11 -11.53 -2.52
N LEU A 138 7.20 -12.17 -1.80
CA LEU A 138 7.49 -13.40 -1.06
C LEU A 138 7.83 -14.53 -2.05
N GLY A 139 9.06 -14.95 -2.04
CA GLY A 139 9.62 -15.97 -2.93
C GLY A 139 10.53 -16.94 -2.19
N PRO A 140 11.31 -17.77 -2.91
CA PRO A 140 12.21 -18.73 -2.31
C PRO A 140 13.28 -18.05 -1.45
N ALA A 141 13.80 -18.78 -0.44
CA ALA A 141 14.80 -18.27 0.49
C ALA A 141 16.12 -17.83 -0.18
N ASN A 142 16.48 -18.49 -1.27
CA ASN A 142 17.69 -18.21 -2.07
C ASN A 142 17.46 -17.18 -3.21
N GLY A 143 16.37 -16.43 -3.16
CA GLY A 143 16.13 -15.33 -4.10
C GLY A 143 17.14 -14.19 -3.91
N PRO A 144 17.09 -13.16 -4.79
CA PRO A 144 18.00 -12.03 -4.74
C PRO A 144 17.96 -11.32 -3.37
N PRO A 145 19.13 -10.86 -2.85
CA PRO A 145 19.22 -10.30 -1.50
C PRO A 145 18.46 -8.97 -1.36
N ASP A 146 18.52 -8.13 -2.39
CA ASP A 146 17.83 -6.85 -2.42
C ASP A 146 16.83 -6.84 -3.57
N VAL A 147 15.59 -6.50 -3.25
CA VAL A 147 14.48 -6.42 -4.19
C VAL A 147 13.90 -5.01 -4.14
N LEU A 148 13.79 -4.37 -5.27
CA LEU A 148 13.05 -3.12 -5.40
C LEU A 148 11.71 -3.41 -6.05
N HIS A 149 10.66 -3.42 -5.23
CA HIS A 149 9.29 -3.61 -5.67
C HIS A 149 8.69 -2.28 -6.13
N LEU A 150 8.15 -2.28 -7.34
CA LEU A 150 7.48 -1.13 -7.94
C LEU A 150 6.00 -1.44 -8.14
N ASP A 151 5.15 -0.55 -7.63
CA ASP A 151 3.71 -0.66 -7.78
C ASP A 151 3.09 0.63 -8.33
N LEU A 152 2.13 0.49 -9.23
CA LEU A 152 1.39 1.60 -9.83
C LEU A 152 0.04 1.75 -9.13
N GLN A 153 -0.16 2.91 -8.56
CA GLN A 153 -1.43 3.36 -8.01
C GLN A 153 -2.15 4.31 -8.98
N LEU A 154 -3.37 4.67 -8.67
CA LEU A 154 -4.15 5.55 -9.53
C LEU A 154 -3.49 6.94 -9.69
N HIS A 155 -2.89 7.47 -8.62
CA HIS A 155 -2.30 8.80 -8.58
C HIS A 155 -0.82 8.83 -8.17
N ALA A 156 -0.17 7.69 -8.01
CA ALA A 156 1.23 7.61 -7.61
C ALA A 156 1.91 6.34 -8.11
N VAL A 157 3.24 6.33 -8.05
CA VAL A 157 4.05 5.11 -8.10
C VAL A 157 4.72 4.91 -6.75
N VAL A 158 4.70 3.69 -6.25
CA VAL A 158 5.32 3.33 -4.98
C VAL A 158 6.52 2.43 -5.24
N ALA A 159 7.69 2.86 -4.80
CA ALA A 159 8.92 2.09 -4.83
C ALA A 159 9.27 1.62 -3.41
N THR A 160 9.32 0.32 -3.20
CA THR A 160 9.62 -0.30 -1.89
C THR A 160 10.88 -1.12 -1.97
N LEU A 161 11.91 -0.72 -1.24
CA LEU A 161 13.12 -1.50 -1.07
C LEU A 161 12.91 -2.57 -0.02
N LEU A 162 13.13 -3.81 -0.41
CA LEU A 162 13.03 -5.00 0.43
C LEU A 162 14.40 -5.66 0.55
N GLU A 163 14.77 -6.07 1.76
CA GLU A 163 15.96 -6.85 2.03
C GLU A 163 15.57 -8.31 2.31
N ARG A 164 16.20 -9.24 1.58
CA ARG A 164 16.01 -10.67 1.74
C ARG A 164 17.23 -11.29 2.41
N ARG A 165 16.99 -11.82 3.62
CA ARG A 165 17.93 -12.68 4.33
C ARG A 165 17.24 -14.00 4.68
N ARG A 166 17.16 -14.38 5.96
CA ARG A 166 16.25 -15.44 6.42
C ARG A 166 14.79 -15.02 6.39
N ARG A 167 14.56 -13.70 6.33
CA ARG A 167 13.25 -13.04 6.22
C ARG A 167 13.31 -12.01 5.11
N LEU A 168 12.16 -11.74 4.52
CA LEU A 168 11.97 -10.62 3.61
C LEU A 168 11.43 -9.45 4.41
N SER A 169 12.15 -8.35 4.45
CA SER A 169 11.84 -7.18 5.29
C SER A 169 11.70 -5.93 4.44
N ARG A 170 10.72 -5.09 4.74
CA ARG A 170 10.60 -3.74 4.18
C ARG A 170 11.66 -2.84 4.83
N VAL A 171 12.51 -2.22 4.00
CA VAL A 171 13.57 -1.31 4.44
C VAL A 171 13.19 0.15 4.23
N ARG A 172 12.68 0.47 3.04
CA ARG A 172 12.35 1.85 2.66
C ARG A 172 11.19 1.88 1.70
N VAL A 173 10.32 2.87 1.86
CA VAL A 173 9.22 3.17 0.93
C VAL A 173 9.44 4.58 0.39
N ARG A 174 9.26 4.76 -0.90
CA ARG A 174 9.21 6.06 -1.55
C ARG A 174 7.97 6.14 -2.44
N VAL A 175 7.27 7.24 -2.31
CA VAL A 175 6.12 7.58 -3.16
C VAL A 175 6.56 8.62 -4.17
N ASP A 176 6.20 8.41 -5.42
CA ASP A 176 6.28 9.41 -6.48
C ASP A 176 4.86 9.77 -6.92
N ASP A 177 4.39 10.93 -6.49
CA ASP A 177 3.06 11.47 -6.77
C ASP A 177 3.03 12.39 -8.00
N ARG A 178 4.16 12.52 -8.73
CA ARG A 178 4.24 13.29 -9.97
C ARG A 178 3.40 12.68 -11.08
N PHE A 179 3.10 11.38 -11.01
CA PHE A 179 2.22 10.67 -11.93
C PHE A 179 1.68 9.37 -11.31
N GLY A 180 0.58 8.88 -11.88
CA GLY A 180 -0.01 7.59 -11.61
C GLY A 180 -0.77 7.10 -12.83
N LEU A 181 -1.56 6.04 -12.70
CA LEU A 181 -2.29 5.44 -13.81
C LEU A 181 -3.26 6.45 -14.48
N ALA A 182 -3.91 7.30 -13.69
CA ALA A 182 -4.84 8.31 -14.20
C ALA A 182 -4.13 9.37 -15.09
N ASP A 183 -2.93 9.82 -14.70
CA ASP A 183 -2.13 10.74 -15.51
C ASP A 183 -1.65 10.07 -16.81
N LEU A 184 -1.16 8.84 -16.73
CA LEU A 184 -0.75 8.08 -17.91
C LEU A 184 -1.92 7.89 -18.88
N HIS A 185 -3.09 7.49 -18.41
CA HIS A 185 -4.28 7.33 -19.25
C HIS A 185 -4.68 8.66 -19.91
N THR A 186 -4.62 9.78 -19.19
CA THR A 186 -4.92 11.10 -19.74
C THR A 186 -3.96 11.49 -20.87
N ARG A 187 -2.65 11.21 -20.71
CA ARG A 187 -1.65 11.50 -21.75
C ARG A 187 -1.84 10.63 -22.98
N TRP A 188 -2.10 9.34 -22.80
CA TRP A 188 -2.38 8.45 -23.92
C TRP A 188 -3.68 8.81 -24.62
N ALA A 189 -4.75 9.12 -23.88
CA ALA A 189 -6.01 9.57 -24.48
C ALA A 189 -5.81 10.83 -25.32
N SER A 190 -5.04 11.80 -24.84
CA SER A 190 -4.71 13.01 -25.60
C SER A 190 -3.88 12.71 -26.86
N HIS A 191 -2.91 11.82 -26.78
CA HIS A 191 -2.10 11.40 -27.93
C HIS A 191 -2.95 10.66 -28.99
N ILE A 192 -3.77 9.71 -28.56
CA ILE A 192 -4.69 8.97 -29.42
C ILE A 192 -5.69 9.93 -30.10
N ALA A 193 -6.25 10.86 -29.35
CA ALA A 193 -7.17 11.84 -29.91
C ALA A 193 -6.52 12.72 -31.00
N ALA A 194 -5.28 13.16 -30.78
CA ALA A 194 -4.52 13.89 -31.77
C ALA A 194 -4.31 13.07 -33.06
N ASP A 195 -4.05 11.77 -32.94
CA ASP A 195 -3.92 10.88 -34.08
C ASP A 195 -5.26 10.66 -34.81
N PHE A 196 -6.39 10.52 -34.08
CA PHE A 196 -7.71 10.49 -34.69
C PHE A 196 -8.03 11.77 -35.44
N VAL A 197 -7.79 12.94 -34.85
CA VAL A 197 -8.02 14.24 -35.49
C VAL A 197 -7.17 14.36 -36.77
N ARG A 198 -5.91 14.02 -36.70
CA ARG A 198 -4.97 14.08 -37.84
C ARG A 198 -5.42 13.20 -39.01
N THR A 199 -5.85 11.97 -38.70
CA THR A 199 -6.12 10.93 -39.70
C THR A 199 -7.55 10.97 -40.22
N THR A 200 -8.53 11.20 -39.32
CA THR A 200 -9.96 11.05 -39.66
C THR A 200 -10.77 12.32 -39.52
N ARG A 201 -10.18 13.42 -39.01
CA ARG A 201 -10.88 14.67 -38.64
C ARG A 201 -11.93 14.49 -37.53
N PHE A 202 -11.90 13.37 -36.82
CA PHE A 202 -12.77 13.10 -35.66
C PHE A 202 -11.98 13.29 -34.38
N ASP A 203 -12.51 14.04 -33.41
CA ASP A 203 -11.96 14.20 -32.08
C ASP A 203 -12.77 13.36 -31.09
N PRO A 204 -12.24 12.23 -30.59
CA PRO A 204 -12.94 11.40 -29.61
C PRO A 204 -13.12 12.05 -28.24
N LEU A 205 -12.38 13.12 -27.91
CA LEU A 205 -12.51 13.84 -26.64
C LEU A 205 -13.55 14.98 -26.70
N HIS A 206 -14.15 15.24 -27.89
CA HIS A 206 -15.12 16.29 -28.04
C HIS A 206 -16.50 15.99 -27.44
N LEU A 207 -16.89 14.71 -27.42
CA LEU A 207 -18.17 14.23 -26.87
C LEU A 207 -17.91 13.22 -25.73
N ALA A 208 -18.67 13.36 -24.65
CA ALA A 208 -18.53 12.52 -23.46
C ALA A 208 -18.62 11.02 -23.77
N ASP A 209 -19.55 10.61 -24.66
CA ASP A 209 -19.71 9.19 -25.03
C ASP A 209 -18.48 8.62 -25.76
N SER A 210 -17.91 9.38 -26.70
CA SER A 210 -16.70 8.95 -27.42
C SER A 210 -15.45 9.01 -26.53
N GLU A 211 -15.37 10.00 -25.61
CA GLU A 211 -14.33 10.05 -24.59
C GLU A 211 -14.42 8.83 -23.66
N GLN A 212 -15.60 8.49 -23.14
CA GLN A 212 -15.80 7.31 -22.31
C GLN A 212 -15.40 6.05 -23.07
N SER A 213 -15.87 5.89 -24.31
CA SER A 213 -15.51 4.75 -25.17
C SER A 213 -13.99 4.62 -25.36
N LEU A 214 -13.26 5.74 -25.55
CA LEU A 214 -11.81 5.73 -25.64
C LEU A 214 -11.17 5.17 -24.36
N TYR A 215 -11.59 5.68 -23.20
CA TYR A 215 -11.04 5.24 -21.91
C TYR A 215 -11.40 3.79 -21.58
N ASP A 216 -12.57 3.31 -21.98
CA ASP A 216 -12.99 1.92 -21.78
C ASP A 216 -12.13 0.93 -22.60
N HIS A 217 -11.74 1.33 -23.81
CA HIS A 217 -10.92 0.49 -24.71
C HIS A 217 -9.41 0.62 -24.45
N LEU A 218 -8.95 1.73 -23.88
CA LEU A 218 -7.53 2.03 -23.70
C LEU A 218 -6.74 0.89 -23.03
N PRO A 219 -7.20 0.26 -21.91
CA PRO A 219 -6.44 -0.84 -21.29
C PRO A 219 -6.25 -2.05 -22.21
N ALA A 220 -7.21 -2.32 -23.09
CA ALA A 220 -7.09 -3.41 -24.08
C ALA A 220 -6.06 -3.08 -25.16
N TRP A 221 -6.10 -1.86 -25.70
CA TRP A 221 -5.13 -1.40 -26.71
C TRP A 221 -3.70 -1.37 -26.17
N LEU A 222 -3.50 -0.95 -24.91
CA LEU A 222 -2.18 -0.99 -24.28
C LEU A 222 -1.64 -2.42 -24.17
N ARG A 223 -2.49 -3.40 -23.79
CA ARG A 223 -2.09 -4.81 -23.72
C ARG A 223 -1.75 -5.40 -25.10
N GLU A 224 -2.44 -4.99 -26.14
CA GLU A 224 -2.11 -5.41 -27.52
C GLU A 224 -0.79 -4.81 -27.98
N LEU A 225 -0.52 -3.55 -27.64
CA LEU A 225 0.75 -2.87 -27.96
C LEU A 225 1.96 -3.43 -27.18
N GLN A 226 1.76 -4.23 -26.13
CA GLN A 226 2.84 -5.00 -25.53
C GLN A 226 3.33 -6.13 -26.46
N LYS A 227 2.44 -6.68 -27.28
CA LYS A 227 2.71 -7.84 -28.14
C LYS A 227 3.06 -7.44 -29.58
N SER A 228 2.69 -6.23 -30.01
CA SER A 228 2.87 -5.73 -31.37
C SER A 228 3.35 -4.28 -31.40
N ASN A 229 4.03 -3.90 -32.48
CA ASN A 229 4.51 -2.54 -32.68
C ASN A 229 3.40 -1.58 -33.14
N THR A 230 2.30 -2.11 -33.68
CA THR A 230 1.17 -1.34 -34.19
C THR A 230 -0.12 -2.09 -33.96
N VAL A 231 -1.18 -1.37 -33.60
CA VAL A 231 -2.53 -1.91 -33.37
C VAL A 231 -3.54 -1.00 -34.05
N THR A 232 -4.44 -1.55 -34.85
CA THR A 232 -5.57 -0.81 -35.41
C THR A 232 -6.66 -0.69 -34.35
N VAL A 233 -7.03 0.54 -33.99
CA VAL A 233 -8.06 0.86 -33.01
C VAL A 233 -9.20 1.61 -33.66
N SER A 234 -10.41 1.47 -33.10
CA SER A 234 -11.57 2.18 -33.65
C SER A 234 -12.52 2.65 -32.55
N ILE A 235 -13.19 3.76 -32.83
CA ILE A 235 -14.26 4.34 -32.02
C ILE A 235 -15.49 4.56 -32.92
N GLU A 236 -16.66 4.21 -32.38
CA GLU A 236 -17.93 4.47 -33.03
C GLU A 236 -18.56 5.75 -32.49
N ALA A 237 -18.93 6.68 -33.37
CA ALA A 237 -19.61 7.91 -32.99
C ALA A 237 -20.53 8.36 -34.11
N GLY A 238 -21.74 8.80 -33.77
CA GLY A 238 -22.74 9.27 -34.74
C GLY A 238 -23.08 8.27 -35.86
N GLY A 239 -23.07 6.96 -35.53
CA GLY A 239 -23.32 5.87 -36.49
C GLY A 239 -22.17 5.62 -37.50
N ARG A 240 -21.01 6.21 -37.27
CA ARG A 240 -19.79 6.00 -38.07
C ARG A 240 -18.69 5.38 -37.23
N ARG A 241 -17.89 4.50 -37.87
CA ARG A 241 -16.69 3.93 -37.32
C ARG A 241 -15.47 4.69 -37.79
N TYR A 242 -14.70 5.22 -36.88
CA TYR A 242 -13.41 5.86 -37.13
C TYR A 242 -12.31 4.91 -36.69
N ALA A 243 -11.31 4.71 -37.52
CA ALA A 243 -10.19 3.78 -37.23
C ALA A 243 -8.85 4.45 -37.53
N ILE A 244 -7.86 4.15 -36.71
CA ILE A 244 -6.48 4.58 -36.87
C ILE A 244 -5.53 3.47 -36.46
N ASP A 245 -4.27 3.57 -36.90
CA ASP A 245 -3.19 2.71 -36.43
C ASP A 245 -2.39 3.44 -35.34
N LEU A 246 -2.37 2.86 -34.14
CA LEU A 246 -1.56 3.32 -33.02
C LEU A 246 -0.20 2.61 -33.04
N SER A 247 0.89 3.35 -32.92
CA SER A 247 2.22 2.78 -32.80
C SER A 247 2.67 2.70 -31.35
N ARG A 248 3.33 1.59 -30.97
CA ARG A 248 3.97 1.44 -29.65
C ARG A 248 4.94 2.59 -29.36
N ALA A 249 5.75 2.98 -30.35
CA ALA A 249 6.71 4.08 -30.21
C ALA A 249 6.03 5.42 -29.90
N GLY A 250 4.90 5.74 -30.56
CA GLY A 250 4.11 6.95 -30.29
C GLY A 250 3.56 6.94 -28.86
N MET A 251 3.01 5.80 -28.41
CA MET A 251 2.48 5.67 -27.05
C MET A 251 3.57 5.78 -25.98
N VAL A 252 4.78 5.22 -26.21
CA VAL A 252 5.95 5.40 -25.35
C VAL A 252 6.37 6.87 -25.30
N GLY A 253 6.47 7.52 -26.48
CA GLY A 253 6.83 8.94 -26.57
C GLY A 253 5.89 9.87 -25.80
N ALA A 254 4.59 9.56 -25.80
CA ALA A 254 3.58 10.36 -25.07
C ALA A 254 3.79 10.38 -23.54
N VAL A 255 4.47 9.38 -22.97
CA VAL A 255 4.71 9.23 -21.53
C VAL A 255 6.21 9.12 -21.17
N GLN A 256 7.10 9.46 -22.10
CA GLN A 256 8.54 9.35 -21.91
C GLN A 256 9.01 10.01 -20.61
N ARG A 257 8.52 11.22 -20.32
CA ARG A 257 8.88 11.95 -19.10
C ARG A 257 8.50 11.20 -17.82
N GLN A 258 7.37 10.48 -17.83
CA GLN A 258 6.91 9.70 -16.68
C GLN A 258 7.83 8.49 -16.45
N TYR A 259 8.26 7.86 -17.53
CA TYR A 259 9.22 6.76 -17.45
C TYR A 259 10.60 7.24 -16.93
N ASP A 260 11.05 8.41 -17.38
CA ASP A 260 12.29 9.02 -16.87
C ASP A 260 12.17 9.39 -15.37
N ASN A 261 11.03 9.93 -14.95
CA ASN A 261 10.76 10.18 -13.52
C ASN A 261 10.81 8.89 -12.69
N LEU A 262 10.29 7.76 -13.23
CA LEU A 262 10.35 6.48 -12.54
C LEU A 262 11.81 6.01 -12.37
N VAL A 263 12.64 6.18 -13.40
CA VAL A 263 14.08 5.88 -13.31
C VAL A 263 14.76 6.69 -12.21
N GLU A 264 14.44 7.98 -12.09
CA GLU A 264 14.96 8.83 -11.00
C GLU A 264 14.47 8.35 -9.62
N THR A 265 13.20 7.97 -9.51
CA THR A 265 12.63 7.44 -8.26
C THR A 265 13.32 6.16 -7.83
N ILE A 266 13.59 5.25 -8.77
CA ILE A 266 14.35 4.01 -8.53
C ILE A 266 15.77 4.33 -8.03
N ARG A 267 16.48 5.26 -8.70
CA ARG A 267 17.84 5.68 -8.30
C ARG A 267 17.89 6.24 -6.88
N ALA A 268 16.86 6.98 -6.47
CA ALA A 268 16.79 7.58 -5.14
C ALA A 268 16.53 6.57 -4.00
N VAL A 269 16.04 5.36 -4.32
CA VAL A 269 15.69 4.34 -3.33
C VAL A 269 16.71 3.20 -3.27
N ARG A 270 17.38 2.90 -4.40
CA ARG A 270 18.33 1.78 -4.48
C ARG A 270 19.49 1.93 -3.50
N PRO A 271 20.04 0.83 -2.96
CA PRO A 271 21.26 0.87 -2.17
C PRO A 271 22.47 1.25 -3.05
N GLU A 272 23.48 1.86 -2.45
CA GLU A 272 24.71 2.24 -3.14
C GLU A 272 25.60 1.04 -3.52
N SER A 273 25.47 -0.06 -2.77
CA SER A 273 26.38 -1.22 -2.83
C SER A 273 26.19 -2.16 -4.02
N ALA A 274 24.95 -2.32 -4.49
CA ALA A 274 24.64 -3.16 -5.65
C ALA A 274 23.26 -2.80 -6.24
N PRO A 275 23.03 -2.96 -7.55
CA PRO A 275 21.71 -2.76 -8.12
C PRO A 275 20.77 -3.87 -7.60
N PRO A 276 19.60 -3.50 -7.01
CA PRO A 276 18.61 -4.48 -6.60
C PRO A 276 17.95 -5.11 -7.82
N THR A 277 17.38 -6.32 -7.62
CA THR A 277 16.48 -6.88 -8.63
C THR A 277 15.21 -6.05 -8.69
N LEU A 278 14.85 -5.53 -9.87
CA LEU A 278 13.61 -4.82 -10.08
C LEU A 278 12.46 -5.82 -10.20
N VAL A 279 11.42 -5.62 -9.39
CA VAL A 279 10.19 -6.41 -9.42
C VAL A 279 9.02 -5.45 -9.64
N VAL A 280 8.29 -5.63 -10.72
CA VAL A 280 7.16 -4.77 -11.09
C VAL A 280 5.85 -5.51 -10.99
N THR A 281 4.81 -4.83 -10.54
CA THR A 281 3.45 -5.39 -10.58
C THR A 281 2.97 -5.53 -12.02
N ASP A 282 1.99 -6.40 -12.24
CA ASP A 282 1.32 -6.59 -13.53
C ASP A 282 0.80 -5.27 -14.11
N ARG A 283 0.34 -4.35 -13.28
CA ARG A 283 -0.12 -3.01 -13.68
C ARG A 283 0.97 -2.23 -14.43
N LEU A 284 2.19 -2.22 -13.88
CA LEU A 284 3.34 -1.59 -14.55
C LEU A 284 3.76 -2.36 -15.81
N ALA A 285 3.70 -3.69 -15.78
CA ALA A 285 4.07 -4.51 -16.92
C ALA A 285 3.15 -4.34 -18.13
N THR A 286 1.92 -3.85 -17.94
CA THR A 286 1.01 -3.52 -19.06
C THR A 286 1.34 -2.21 -19.77
N LEU A 287 2.26 -1.41 -19.23
CA LEU A 287 2.63 -0.11 -19.82
C LEU A 287 3.60 -0.30 -21.00
N PRO A 288 3.26 0.17 -22.22
CA PRO A 288 4.06 -0.07 -23.42
C PRO A 288 5.51 0.39 -23.26
N GLY A 289 6.47 -0.52 -23.51
CA GLY A 289 7.90 -0.23 -23.52
C GLY A 289 8.55 0.07 -22.17
N LEU A 290 7.81 0.03 -21.06
CA LEU A 290 8.36 0.34 -19.74
C LEU A 290 9.44 -0.66 -19.30
N GLU A 291 9.21 -1.95 -19.50
CA GLU A 291 10.18 -3.00 -19.15
C GLU A 291 11.53 -2.79 -19.85
N ASP A 292 11.49 -2.53 -21.17
CA ASP A 292 12.68 -2.23 -21.98
C ASP A 292 13.38 -0.94 -21.50
N HIS A 293 12.59 0.07 -21.08
CA HIS A 293 13.11 1.34 -20.60
C HIS A 293 13.83 1.16 -19.26
N LEU A 294 13.23 0.44 -18.31
CA LEU A 294 13.80 0.17 -16.99
C LEU A 294 15.04 -0.74 -17.09
N SER A 295 14.98 -1.80 -17.91
CA SER A 295 16.10 -2.73 -18.09
C SER A 295 17.35 -2.02 -18.64
N ARG A 296 17.16 -1.13 -19.62
CA ARG A 296 18.25 -0.32 -20.17
C ARG A 296 18.80 0.72 -19.19
N ALA A 297 17.91 1.39 -18.45
CA ALA A 297 18.30 2.48 -17.53
C ALA A 297 19.05 1.98 -16.28
N HIS A 298 18.84 0.73 -15.88
CA HIS A 298 19.39 0.14 -14.66
C HIS A 298 20.31 -1.06 -14.91
N GLU A 299 20.50 -1.45 -16.17
CA GLU A 299 21.34 -2.60 -16.56
C GLU A 299 20.98 -3.88 -15.78
N THR A 300 19.68 -4.09 -15.52
CA THR A 300 19.17 -5.20 -14.72
C THR A 300 17.94 -5.85 -15.36
N THR A 301 17.70 -7.06 -14.98
CA THR A 301 16.46 -7.77 -15.37
C THR A 301 15.29 -7.28 -14.54
N VAL A 302 14.17 -7.03 -15.21
CA VAL A 302 12.89 -6.70 -14.58
C VAL A 302 12.06 -7.97 -14.43
N ALA A 303 11.72 -8.34 -13.21
CA ALA A 303 10.82 -9.45 -12.94
C ALA A 303 9.38 -8.94 -12.84
N VAL A 304 8.47 -9.56 -13.60
CA VAL A 304 7.05 -9.19 -13.59
C VAL A 304 6.26 -10.11 -12.67
N LEU A 305 5.49 -9.53 -11.77
CA LEU A 305 4.58 -10.27 -10.89
C LEU A 305 3.27 -10.61 -11.60
N GLN A 306 2.66 -11.71 -11.16
CA GLN A 306 1.32 -12.07 -11.62
C GLN A 306 0.26 -11.12 -11.01
N PRO A 307 -0.92 -10.98 -11.64
CA PRO A 307 -2.03 -10.25 -11.06
C PRO A 307 -2.35 -10.71 -9.63
N ALA A 308 -2.72 -9.79 -8.76
CA ALA A 308 -3.00 -10.02 -7.35
C ALA A 308 -1.84 -10.68 -6.58
N ALA A 309 -0.58 -10.40 -6.95
CA ALA A 309 0.59 -11.00 -6.29
C ALA A 309 0.64 -10.71 -4.79
N ALA A 310 0.19 -9.54 -4.34
CA ALA A 310 0.15 -9.20 -2.92
C ALA A 310 -0.93 -10.01 -2.18
N ALA A 311 -2.13 -10.15 -2.77
CA ALA A 311 -3.19 -10.97 -2.18
C ALA A 311 -2.80 -12.46 -2.14
N THR A 312 -2.31 -13.02 -3.25
CA THR A 312 -1.89 -14.44 -3.28
C THR A 312 -0.69 -14.70 -2.37
N GLY A 313 0.24 -13.75 -2.26
CA GLY A 313 1.36 -13.82 -1.32
C GLY A 313 0.89 -13.80 0.13
N ALA A 314 -0.09 -12.96 0.46
CA ALA A 314 -0.70 -12.91 1.79
C ALA A 314 -1.40 -14.23 2.14
N VAL A 315 -2.16 -14.83 1.20
CA VAL A 315 -2.79 -16.14 1.41
C VAL A 315 -1.73 -17.22 1.69
N ARG A 316 -0.64 -17.25 0.92
CA ARG A 316 0.47 -18.20 1.13
C ARG A 316 1.15 -18.02 2.49
N ALA A 317 1.20 -16.81 3.00
CA ALA A 317 1.82 -16.48 4.30
C ALA A 317 0.78 -16.34 5.43
N ALA A 318 -0.44 -16.83 5.26
CA ALA A 318 -1.54 -16.64 6.21
C ALA A 318 -1.19 -17.04 7.65
N ASN A 319 -0.42 -18.12 7.83
CA ASN A 319 0.06 -18.58 9.14
C ASN A 319 1.04 -17.61 9.83
N GLN A 320 1.70 -16.72 9.07
CA GLN A 320 2.62 -15.71 9.60
C GLN A 320 1.94 -14.36 9.82
N ILE A 321 0.80 -14.11 9.13
CA ILE A 321 0.09 -12.83 9.12
C ILE A 321 -1.10 -12.86 10.08
N SER A 322 -1.81 -14.00 10.17
CA SER A 322 -3.00 -14.12 11.00
C SER A 322 -2.69 -13.87 12.47
N ALA A 323 -3.46 -12.95 13.06
CA ALA A 323 -3.33 -12.63 14.47
C ALA A 323 -3.77 -13.80 15.35
N THR A 324 -3.01 -14.05 16.41
CA THR A 324 -3.35 -14.99 17.47
C THR A 324 -3.93 -14.31 18.71
N THR A 325 -4.00 -12.97 18.68
CA THR A 325 -4.46 -12.09 19.77
C THR A 325 -5.45 -11.05 19.24
N GLU A 326 -6.10 -10.31 20.12
CA GLU A 326 -7.01 -9.20 19.72
C GLU A 326 -6.32 -8.05 18.97
N SER A 327 -4.99 -7.96 19.04
CA SER A 327 -4.19 -6.96 18.33
C SER A 327 -3.86 -7.45 16.92
N LEU A 328 -4.09 -6.61 15.91
CA LEU A 328 -3.77 -6.83 14.50
C LEU A 328 -2.53 -5.99 14.09
N PRO A 329 -1.30 -6.51 14.27
CA PRO A 329 -0.11 -5.78 13.87
C PRO A 329 -0.01 -5.67 12.34
N PHE A 330 0.54 -4.56 11.86
CA PHE A 330 0.90 -4.41 10.46
C PHE A 330 2.23 -5.12 10.18
N ILE A 331 2.18 -6.23 9.47
CA ILE A 331 3.33 -7.10 9.21
C ILE A 331 4.15 -6.56 8.04
N THR A 332 5.38 -6.16 8.31
CA THR A 332 6.35 -5.67 7.31
C THR A 332 7.53 -6.62 7.08
N VAL A 333 7.49 -7.81 7.69
CA VAL A 333 8.53 -8.83 7.63
C VAL A 333 7.90 -10.21 7.56
N LEU A 334 8.26 -11.01 6.57
CA LEU A 334 7.83 -12.41 6.41
C LEU A 334 9.03 -13.35 6.33
N ALA A 335 8.91 -14.56 6.91
CA ALA A 335 9.92 -15.60 6.76
C ALA A 335 9.94 -16.15 5.33
N THR A 336 11.11 -16.51 4.82
CA THR A 336 11.31 -17.07 3.48
C THR A 336 11.71 -18.54 3.53
N GLY A 337 11.26 -19.36 2.58
CA GLY A 337 11.66 -20.78 2.47
C GLY A 337 11.01 -21.73 3.46
N ALA A 338 11.72 -22.83 3.81
CA ALA A 338 11.20 -23.90 4.68
C ALA A 338 10.87 -23.47 6.11
N ASP A 339 11.43 -22.36 6.58
CA ASP A 339 11.10 -21.78 7.87
C ASP A 339 9.65 -21.22 7.91
N ALA A 340 9.01 -21.04 6.76
CA ALA A 340 7.61 -20.63 6.66
C ALA A 340 6.62 -21.68 7.22
N SER A 341 7.04 -22.93 7.36
CA SER A 341 6.22 -24.04 7.90
C SER A 341 6.31 -24.20 9.41
N HIS A 342 7.22 -23.51 10.07
CA HIS A 342 7.26 -23.52 11.54
C HIS A 342 6.23 -22.53 12.08
N HIS A 343 5.16 -23.05 12.62
CA HIS A 343 4.25 -22.31 13.48
C HIS A 343 5.06 -21.60 14.57
N PRO A 344 4.87 -20.31 14.84
CA PRO A 344 5.26 -19.79 16.12
C PRO A 344 4.42 -20.56 17.14
N ARG A 345 5.06 -21.48 17.85
CA ARG A 345 4.45 -22.09 19.03
C ARG A 345 4.07 -20.95 19.96
N THR A 346 2.78 -20.74 20.12
CA THR A 346 2.23 -19.91 21.18
C THR A 346 2.78 -20.45 22.51
N PRO A 347 3.52 -19.68 23.29
CA PRO A 347 3.68 -20.00 24.69
C PRO A 347 2.36 -19.64 25.36
N ALA A 348 1.51 -20.63 25.60
CA ALA A 348 0.50 -20.53 26.63
C ALA A 348 1.23 -20.44 27.97
N GLY A 349 1.03 -19.34 28.66
CA GLY A 349 1.37 -19.25 30.07
C GLY A 349 2.70 -18.58 30.36
N THR A 350 2.62 -17.60 31.27
CA THR A 350 3.69 -17.01 32.09
C THR A 350 4.99 -16.71 31.35
N HIS A 351 5.16 -15.46 30.94
CA HIS A 351 6.44 -14.95 30.50
C HIS A 351 7.47 -15.01 31.66
N THR A 352 8.14 -16.13 31.73
CA THR A 352 9.51 -16.16 32.24
C THR A 352 10.37 -15.64 31.07
N PRO A 353 11.26 -14.65 31.28
CA PRO A 353 12.12 -14.17 30.22
C PRO A 353 12.88 -15.35 29.64
N ALA A 354 12.83 -15.55 28.32
CA ALA A 354 13.61 -16.57 27.65
C ALA A 354 15.08 -16.15 27.81
N ALA A 355 15.79 -16.87 28.68
CA ALA A 355 17.22 -16.76 28.86
C ALA A 355 17.91 -17.03 27.50
N GLY A 356 18.50 -16.00 26.86
CA GLY A 356 19.36 -16.16 25.69
C GLY A 356 19.17 -15.18 24.53
N GLY A 357 18.21 -14.26 24.56
CA GLY A 357 18.08 -13.17 23.57
C GLY A 357 19.04 -12.02 23.92
N ARG A 358 19.75 -11.46 22.91
CA ARG A 358 20.49 -10.19 23.15
C ARG A 358 19.49 -9.09 23.55
N PRO A 359 19.81 -8.28 24.58
CA PRO A 359 18.95 -7.17 24.99
C PRO A 359 18.80 -6.14 23.87
N PRO A 360 17.69 -5.36 23.83
CA PRO A 360 17.55 -4.27 22.86
C PRO A 360 18.69 -3.27 23.00
N THR A 361 19.16 -2.75 21.86
CA THR A 361 20.27 -1.79 21.83
C THR A 361 19.81 -0.38 21.53
N HIS A 362 18.63 -0.22 20.94
CA HIS A 362 18.09 1.06 20.50
C HIS A 362 16.59 1.13 20.73
N LEU A 363 16.08 2.33 21.04
CA LEU A 363 14.70 2.74 20.86
C LEU A 363 14.53 3.29 19.44
N VAL A 364 13.40 3.04 18.80
CA VAL A 364 13.09 3.59 17.47
C VAL A 364 11.79 4.38 17.58
N HIS A 365 11.83 5.66 17.18
CA HIS A 365 10.65 6.51 17.07
C HIS A 365 10.78 7.34 15.79
N ASP A 366 9.72 7.44 15.00
CA ASP A 366 9.69 8.14 13.71
C ASP A 366 10.90 7.82 12.81
N SER A 367 11.28 6.55 12.75
CA SER A 367 12.44 6.04 11.98
C SER A 367 13.82 6.55 12.49
N ILE A 368 13.87 7.19 13.66
CA ILE A 368 15.12 7.59 14.32
C ILE A 368 15.44 6.56 15.42
N ALA A 369 16.69 6.05 15.40
CA ALA A 369 17.18 5.12 16.40
C ALA A 369 17.95 5.87 17.51
N TYR A 370 17.52 5.69 18.74
CA TYR A 370 18.11 6.25 19.94
C TYR A 370 18.86 5.16 20.72
N PRO A 371 20.18 5.23 20.90
CA PRO A 371 20.91 4.15 21.59
C PRO A 371 20.54 4.09 23.08
N ILE A 372 20.29 2.89 23.57
CA ILE A 372 20.02 2.61 24.98
C ILE A 372 21.35 2.38 25.71
N SER A 373 21.56 3.10 26.81
CA SER A 373 22.75 3.01 27.66
C SER A 373 22.35 2.85 29.13
N GLU A 374 23.30 2.83 30.04
CA GLU A 374 23.06 2.83 31.49
C GLU A 374 22.47 4.18 31.97
N VAL A 375 22.75 5.26 31.22
CA VAL A 375 22.13 6.57 31.48
C VAL A 375 20.69 6.54 31.02
N PRO A 376 19.71 6.86 31.89
CA PRO A 376 18.30 6.84 31.56
C PRO A 376 17.98 7.76 30.36
N PHE A 377 17.19 7.22 29.42
CA PHE A 377 16.66 7.96 28.29
C PHE A 377 15.21 8.32 28.59
N ALA A 378 14.93 9.63 28.78
CA ALA A 378 13.62 10.13 29.17
C ALA A 378 12.70 10.26 27.93
N ILE A 379 11.42 9.93 28.09
CA ILE A 379 10.38 10.14 27.08
C ILE A 379 9.25 10.93 27.76
N GLY A 380 8.87 12.08 27.20
CA GLY A 380 7.82 12.91 27.77
C GLY A 380 7.72 14.29 27.13
N VAL A 381 6.84 15.13 27.69
CA VAL A 381 6.64 16.53 27.20
C VAL A 381 7.81 17.44 27.60
N SER A 382 8.49 17.13 28.69
CA SER A 382 9.68 17.87 29.18
C SER A 382 10.82 16.89 29.38
N ILE A 383 11.99 17.23 28.83
CA ILE A 383 13.22 16.44 29.01
C ILE A 383 14.13 17.23 29.97
N PRO A 384 14.85 16.60 30.93
CA PRO A 384 15.83 17.27 31.77
C PRO A 384 16.92 17.95 30.91
N GLU A 385 17.37 19.15 31.31
CA GLU A 385 18.34 19.94 30.55
C GLU A 385 19.69 19.22 30.31
N ASP A 386 20.10 18.35 31.21
CA ASP A 386 21.31 17.53 31.14
C ASP A 386 21.02 16.10 30.72
N GLY A 387 19.78 15.79 30.33
CA GLY A 387 19.26 14.46 30.05
C GLY A 387 19.19 14.10 28.57
N ARG A 388 19.33 12.80 28.31
CA ARG A 388 19.04 12.23 26.99
C ARG A 388 17.55 11.88 26.95
N GLY A 389 16.86 12.23 25.85
CA GLY A 389 15.44 11.88 25.77
C GLY A 389 14.77 12.19 24.46
N LEU A 390 13.54 11.73 24.35
CA LEU A 390 12.59 12.00 23.27
C LEU A 390 11.50 12.95 23.78
N GLN A 391 11.48 14.16 23.27
CA GLN A 391 10.45 15.12 23.59
C GLN A 391 9.21 14.89 22.74
N ILE A 392 8.09 14.63 23.40
CA ILE A 392 6.76 14.48 22.79
C ILE A 392 6.10 15.86 22.72
N PRO A 393 5.39 16.22 21.64
CA PRO A 393 4.69 17.50 21.55
C PRO A 393 3.74 17.72 22.75
N PRO A 394 3.72 18.93 23.35
CA PRO A 394 2.91 19.22 24.52
C PRO A 394 1.41 19.20 24.25
N THR A 395 1.02 19.15 22.98
CA THR A 395 -0.38 18.98 22.53
C THR A 395 -0.89 17.54 22.63
N THR A 396 -0.01 16.57 22.96
CA THR A 396 -0.37 15.16 23.08
C THR A 396 -1.03 14.91 24.43
N ALA A 397 -2.35 14.69 24.43
CA ALA A 397 -3.12 14.46 25.64
C ALA A 397 -2.62 13.20 26.39
N GLY A 398 -2.59 13.23 27.72
CA GLY A 398 -2.23 12.09 28.56
C GLY A 398 -0.73 11.84 28.72
N VAL A 399 0.16 12.64 28.10
CA VAL A 399 1.61 12.51 28.27
C VAL A 399 2.11 13.40 29.41
N SER A 400 2.79 12.80 30.39
CA SER A 400 3.38 13.51 31.53
C SER A 400 4.68 14.22 31.13
N GLY A 401 5.17 15.14 31.96
CA GLY A 401 6.44 15.83 31.78
C GLY A 401 7.56 14.85 31.46
N ILE A 402 7.94 14.00 32.39
CA ILE A 402 8.65 12.73 32.12
C ILE A 402 7.61 11.62 32.23
N HIS A 403 7.30 10.99 31.10
CA HIS A 403 6.28 9.95 31.06
C HIS A 403 6.86 8.58 31.42
N CYS A 404 7.98 8.21 30.82
CA CYS A 404 8.76 7.03 31.18
C CYS A 404 10.25 7.23 30.91
N THR A 405 11.06 6.33 31.46
CA THR A 405 12.51 6.28 31.19
C THR A 405 12.90 4.88 30.76
N VAL A 406 13.85 4.78 29.80
CA VAL A 406 14.42 3.51 29.36
C VAL A 406 15.91 3.52 29.57
N PHE A 407 16.44 2.49 30.20
CA PHE A 407 17.87 2.38 30.52
C PHE A 407 18.32 0.93 30.60
N ARG A 408 19.62 0.69 30.43
CA ARG A 408 20.25 -0.62 30.58
C ARG A 408 20.64 -0.85 32.05
N ARG A 409 20.36 -2.05 32.54
CA ARG A 409 20.81 -2.51 33.85
C ARG A 409 21.46 -3.90 33.70
N GLY A 410 22.77 -3.97 33.63
CA GLY A 410 23.48 -5.20 33.28
C GLY A 410 23.09 -5.70 31.90
N ASP A 411 22.63 -6.95 31.81
CA ASP A 411 22.20 -7.56 30.54
C ASP A 411 20.73 -7.32 30.19
N SER A 412 20.00 -6.54 31.00
CA SER A 412 18.58 -6.23 30.78
C SER A 412 18.37 -4.77 30.42
N VAL A 413 17.33 -4.49 29.66
CA VAL A 413 16.83 -3.13 29.39
C VAL A 413 15.51 -2.95 30.11
N ILE A 414 15.42 -1.89 30.91
CA ILE A 414 14.27 -1.61 31.78
C ILE A 414 13.56 -0.36 31.28
N LEU A 415 12.23 -0.43 31.19
CA LEU A 415 11.32 0.70 31.10
C LEU A 415 10.74 0.96 32.47
N ALA A 416 10.90 2.18 33.00
CA ALA A 416 10.26 2.63 34.22
C ALA A 416 9.19 3.67 33.90
N ASP A 417 7.96 3.43 34.35
CA ASP A 417 6.82 4.32 34.17
C ASP A 417 6.80 5.39 35.26
N HIS A 418 6.70 6.66 34.85
CA HIS A 418 6.58 7.84 35.74
C HIS A 418 5.32 8.62 35.44
N SER A 419 4.45 8.09 34.58
CA SER A 419 3.28 8.80 34.10
C SER A 419 2.12 8.78 35.09
N THR A 420 1.25 9.77 34.96
CA THR A 420 -0.04 9.80 35.69
C THR A 420 -1.12 8.98 34.99
N SER A 421 -1.02 8.84 33.67
CA SER A 421 -2.01 8.14 32.83
C SER A 421 -1.64 6.68 32.56
N GLY A 422 -0.39 6.28 32.78
CA GLY A 422 0.14 4.93 32.58
C GLY A 422 0.83 4.75 31.24
N THR A 423 1.85 3.89 31.26
CA THR A 423 2.58 3.42 30.07
C THR A 423 2.17 1.99 29.77
N SER A 424 2.04 1.63 28.51
CA SER A 424 1.77 0.26 28.10
C SER A 424 2.89 -0.29 27.20
N VAL A 425 3.28 -1.55 27.40
CA VAL A 425 4.21 -2.28 26.54
C VAL A 425 3.47 -3.48 25.97
N ASN A 426 3.42 -3.60 24.64
CA ASN A 426 2.67 -4.65 23.93
C ASN A 426 1.19 -4.71 24.36
N GLY A 427 0.56 -3.54 24.57
CA GLY A 427 -0.83 -3.42 25.01
C GLY A 427 -1.08 -3.77 26.50
N ARG A 428 -0.03 -4.10 27.28
CA ARG A 428 -0.14 -4.33 28.72
C ARG A 428 0.35 -3.14 29.51
N ARG A 429 -0.45 -2.66 30.46
CA ARG A 429 -0.07 -1.57 31.33
C ARG A 429 1.11 -1.97 32.22
N VAL A 430 2.11 -1.10 32.28
CA VAL A 430 3.30 -1.29 33.13
C VAL A 430 2.97 -0.92 34.57
N ALA A 431 3.26 -1.81 35.50
CA ALA A 431 3.13 -1.54 36.92
C ALA A 431 4.49 -1.12 37.51
N GLY A 432 4.82 0.17 37.38
CA GLY A 432 6.09 0.75 37.85
C GLY A 432 7.25 0.52 36.87
N SER A 433 7.68 -0.71 36.63
CA SER A 433 8.73 -1.00 35.64
C SER A 433 8.58 -2.36 35.00
N THR A 434 9.13 -2.51 33.80
CA THR A 434 9.15 -3.80 33.04
C THR A 434 10.45 -3.95 32.29
N GLU A 435 10.90 -5.19 32.09
CA GLU A 435 12.01 -5.50 31.22
C GLU A 435 11.55 -5.50 29.77
N LEU A 436 12.35 -4.91 28.88
CA LEU A 436 12.10 -4.84 27.45
C LEU A 436 12.88 -5.90 26.68
N ALA A 437 12.21 -6.52 25.72
CA ALA A 437 12.81 -7.43 24.72
C ALA A 437 12.91 -6.76 23.36
N VAL A 438 13.72 -7.34 22.46
CA VAL A 438 13.80 -6.87 21.07
C VAL A 438 12.44 -7.08 20.39
N GLY A 439 11.88 -5.98 19.84
CA GLY A 439 10.59 -5.98 19.16
C GLY A 439 9.42 -5.53 20.04
N ASP A 440 9.65 -5.18 21.31
CA ASP A 440 8.61 -4.61 22.16
C ASP A 440 8.14 -3.25 21.64
N LEU A 441 6.82 -3.07 21.61
CA LEU A 441 6.17 -1.81 21.25
C LEU A 441 5.66 -1.12 22.51
N SER A 442 6.18 0.08 22.78
CA SER A 442 5.67 0.93 23.84
C SER A 442 4.61 1.88 23.29
N LEU A 443 3.42 1.85 23.87
CA LEU A 443 2.36 2.84 23.64
C LEU A 443 2.29 3.77 24.85
N ILE A 444 2.57 5.03 24.64
CA ILE A 444 2.23 6.11 25.56
C ILE A 444 0.74 6.34 25.39
N HIS A 445 -0.04 6.04 26.40
CA HIS A 445 -1.51 6.02 26.32
C HIS A 445 -2.05 7.41 26.04
N ILE A 446 -2.69 7.60 24.88
CA ILE A 446 -3.57 8.72 24.60
C ILE A 446 -4.96 8.23 24.97
N SER A 447 -5.47 8.63 26.15
CA SER A 447 -6.91 8.51 26.43
C SER A 447 -7.64 9.60 25.67
N GLU A 448 -8.79 9.23 25.05
CA GLU A 448 -9.73 10.13 24.38
C GLU A 448 -10.07 11.37 25.18
#